data_17f9bf2b500ec03a748a0facb224c454
#
_entry.id   17f9bf2b500ec03a748a0facb224c454
#
_cell.length_a   1.000
_cell.length_b   1.000
_cell.length_c   1.000
_cell.angle_alpha   90.00
_cell.angle_beta   90.00
_cell.angle_gamma   90.00
#
_symmetry.space_group_name_H-M   'P 1'
#
loop_
_entity.id
_entity.type
_entity.pdbx_description
1 polymer ?
#
loop_
_entity_poly.entity_id
_entity_poly.type
_entity_poly.pdbx_seq_one_letter_code
_entity_poly.pdbx_strand_id
1 'polypeptide(L)'
;MNDNQMLRVLVTGASGFLGGNILRALRINPRIRPIAACRDSRKISRWFSGDVREGDLIDPQYRRELSKDVDVICHAGTWASMWNHAEIERTHFLAPTCDLIDAAIRNGVRRFIFANTVAIAAKVKDGRPIDDFAPKQHTGYWPHLDRLIDVDDYMHANSTRGMQMVNLRLGHFIGVGNRLGIVPALTPRLRTYLVPWLAGGRKHLPLVADSDLGQAFMRACVAEGLDNYESFNICGTEFPTLREVVSFIAAETGFPKPLYSVPYPAGYAFGWLMETLNPLLPGSPFLTRSIVHLCEDWVCPNDYATRKLGYLPGKDWRSAIREHLADLKAQGYPWPRLCQVV
;
A
#
# COMPACT_ATOMS: atom_id res chain seq x y z
N MET A 1 26.04 21.20 -1.09
CA MET A 1 24.61 21.65 -1.09
C MET A 1 24.51 22.88 -0.22
N ASN A 2 23.83 23.95 -0.66
CA ASN A 2 23.53 25.07 0.23
C ASN A 2 22.68 24.56 1.40
N ASP A 3 23.21 24.66 2.61
CA ASP A 3 22.60 24.12 3.86
C ASP A 3 21.23 24.71 4.23
N ASN A 4 20.68 25.59 3.40
CA ASN A 4 19.47 26.37 3.70
C ASN A 4 18.31 26.16 2.72
N GLN A 5 18.40 25.22 1.77
CA GLN A 5 17.32 25.01 0.80
C GLN A 5 16.37 23.90 1.28
N MET A 6 15.11 24.27 1.55
CA MET A 6 14.06 23.31 1.92
C MET A 6 13.78 22.33 0.78
N LEU A 7 13.73 21.04 1.09
CA LEU A 7 13.41 19.95 0.17
C LEU A 7 11.92 19.99 -0.21
N ARG A 8 11.60 20.20 -1.48
CA ARG A 8 10.22 20.24 -2.00
C ARG A 8 9.76 18.82 -2.35
N VAL A 9 8.86 18.28 -1.54
CA VAL A 9 8.40 16.89 -1.66
C VAL A 9 6.94 16.84 -2.10
N LEU A 10 6.70 16.35 -3.30
CA LEU A 10 5.36 16.12 -3.86
C LEU A 10 4.82 14.78 -3.39
N VAL A 11 3.59 14.76 -2.90
CA VAL A 11 2.88 13.54 -2.52
C VAL A 11 1.65 13.37 -3.42
N THR A 12 1.66 12.40 -4.31
CA THR A 12 0.46 12.04 -5.10
C THR A 12 -0.48 11.15 -4.28
N GLY A 13 -1.77 11.16 -4.61
CA GLY A 13 -2.75 10.46 -3.79
C GLY A 13 -2.89 11.03 -2.37
N ALA A 14 -2.59 12.31 -2.21
CA ALA A 14 -2.48 13.03 -0.94
C ALA A 14 -3.76 13.02 -0.10
N SER A 15 -4.93 12.89 -0.72
CA SER A 15 -6.23 12.79 -0.04
C SER A 15 -6.57 11.37 0.44
N GLY A 16 -5.77 10.37 0.07
CA GLY A 16 -5.93 8.97 0.49
C GLY A 16 -5.29 8.68 1.85
N PHE A 17 -5.50 7.45 2.35
CA PHE A 17 -4.93 6.99 3.62
C PHE A 17 -3.39 7.09 3.64
N LEU A 18 -2.72 6.48 2.67
CA LEU A 18 -1.25 6.49 2.61
C LEU A 18 -0.71 7.90 2.40
N GLY A 19 -1.22 8.63 1.39
CA GLY A 19 -0.77 9.99 1.11
C GLY A 19 -0.95 10.96 2.26
N GLY A 20 -2.07 10.85 3.00
CA GLY A 20 -2.33 11.64 4.21
C GLY A 20 -1.32 11.37 5.33
N ASN A 21 -0.93 10.10 5.53
CA ASN A 21 0.08 9.71 6.52
C ASN A 21 1.50 10.15 6.10
N ILE A 22 1.81 10.09 4.81
CA ILE A 22 3.06 10.65 4.27
C ILE A 22 3.12 12.16 4.55
N LEU A 23 2.09 12.93 4.19
CA LEU A 23 2.05 14.38 4.45
C LEU A 23 2.20 14.70 5.95
N ARG A 24 1.58 13.89 6.83
CA ARG A 24 1.70 14.06 8.28
C ARG A 24 3.13 13.85 8.76
N ALA A 25 3.83 12.83 8.26
CA ALA A 25 5.22 12.57 8.60
C ALA A 25 6.18 13.62 8.03
N LEU A 26 5.99 14.04 6.79
CA LEU A 26 6.82 15.07 6.15
C LEU A 26 6.76 16.41 6.89
N ARG A 27 5.58 16.80 7.39
CA ARG A 27 5.38 18.07 8.10
C ARG A 27 6.23 18.21 9.36
N ILE A 28 6.60 17.10 9.99
CA ILE A 28 7.40 17.11 11.24
C ILE A 28 8.85 17.52 10.96
N ASN A 29 9.33 17.32 9.73
CA ASN A 29 10.69 17.67 9.37
C ASN A 29 10.78 19.12 8.86
N PRO A 30 11.44 20.04 9.57
CA PRO A 30 11.49 21.46 9.20
C PRO A 30 12.25 21.74 7.91
N ARG A 31 13.04 20.77 7.41
CA ARG A 31 13.78 20.88 6.14
C ARG A 31 12.94 20.47 4.94
N ILE A 32 11.68 20.02 5.15
CA ILE A 32 10.83 19.56 4.08
C ILE A 32 9.64 20.50 3.89
N ARG A 33 9.39 20.89 2.64
CA ARG A 33 8.18 21.57 2.19
C ARG A 33 7.30 20.55 1.45
N PRO A 34 6.27 19.99 2.09
CA PRO A 34 5.38 19.03 1.45
C PRO A 34 4.41 19.74 0.50
N ILE A 35 4.17 19.12 -0.66
CA ILE A 35 3.20 19.55 -1.68
C ILE A 35 2.21 18.40 -1.86
N ALA A 36 0.91 18.68 -1.71
CA ALA A 36 -0.13 17.68 -1.89
C ALA A 36 -0.63 17.67 -3.35
N ALA A 37 -0.75 16.48 -3.95
CA ALA A 37 -1.39 16.31 -5.25
C ALA A 37 -2.60 15.38 -5.14
N CYS A 38 -3.76 15.85 -5.59
CA CYS A 38 -5.03 15.13 -5.49
C CYS A 38 -6.03 15.58 -6.55
N ARG A 39 -7.06 14.77 -6.78
CA ARG A 39 -8.15 15.11 -7.72
C ARG A 39 -9.17 16.13 -7.18
N ASP A 40 -9.25 16.25 -5.86
CA ASP A 40 -10.21 17.13 -5.18
C ASP A 40 -9.58 17.66 -3.90
N SER A 41 -9.21 18.92 -3.91
CA SER A 41 -8.52 19.60 -2.80
C SER A 41 -9.37 19.65 -1.51
N ARG A 42 -10.71 19.62 -1.64
CA ARG A 42 -11.65 19.60 -0.49
C ARG A 42 -11.50 18.32 0.36
N LYS A 43 -10.91 17.25 -0.19
CA LYS A 43 -10.63 15.98 0.51
C LYS A 43 -9.29 15.99 1.25
N ILE A 44 -8.47 17.00 1.06
CA ILE A 44 -7.25 17.17 1.85
C ILE A 44 -7.63 17.52 3.30
N SER A 45 -6.97 16.88 4.23
CA SER A 45 -7.21 17.10 5.65
C SER A 45 -6.98 18.57 6.03
N ARG A 46 -7.91 19.16 6.80
CA ARG A 46 -7.89 20.57 7.22
C ARG A 46 -6.63 21.02 7.97
N TRP A 47 -5.88 20.07 8.56
CA TRP A 47 -4.61 20.37 9.22
C TRP A 47 -3.46 20.65 8.23
N PHE A 48 -3.62 20.32 6.94
CA PHE A 48 -2.61 20.59 5.91
C PHE A 48 -2.83 21.99 5.33
N SER A 49 -1.82 22.83 5.48
CA SER A 49 -1.82 24.24 5.01
C SER A 49 -0.76 24.52 3.93
N GLY A 50 -0.15 23.44 3.38
CA GLY A 50 0.86 23.55 2.32
C GLY A 50 0.25 23.72 0.92
N ASP A 51 1.12 23.72 -0.10
CA ASP A 51 0.72 23.80 -1.50
C ASP A 51 -0.13 22.58 -1.90
N VAL A 52 -1.19 22.83 -2.65
CA VAL A 52 -2.05 21.77 -3.22
C VAL A 52 -2.10 21.93 -4.74
N ARG A 53 -1.72 20.85 -5.45
CA ARG A 53 -1.83 20.75 -6.91
C ARG A 53 -3.02 19.85 -7.24
N GLU A 54 -4.13 20.49 -7.63
CA GLU A 54 -5.36 19.78 -7.97
C GLU A 54 -5.37 19.37 -9.44
N GLY A 55 -5.70 18.10 -9.73
CA GLY A 55 -5.82 17.54 -11.08
C GLY A 55 -5.81 16.01 -11.07
N ASP A 56 -6.05 15.44 -12.24
CA ASP A 56 -6.10 13.99 -12.43
C ASP A 56 -4.81 13.49 -13.11
N LEU A 57 -4.23 12.41 -12.56
CA LEU A 57 -3.06 11.77 -13.16
C LEU A 57 -3.35 11.15 -14.55
N ILE A 58 -4.60 10.99 -14.94
CA ILE A 58 -4.97 10.58 -16.29
C ILE A 58 -4.69 11.68 -17.32
N ASP A 59 -4.71 12.96 -16.91
CA ASP A 59 -4.41 14.08 -17.78
C ASP A 59 -2.90 14.20 -18.07
N PRO A 60 -2.45 14.06 -19.34
CA PRO A 60 -1.04 14.20 -19.69
C PRO A 60 -0.46 15.58 -19.42
N GLN A 61 -1.27 16.64 -19.51
CA GLN A 61 -0.80 17.99 -19.23
C GLN A 61 -0.54 18.16 -17.74
N TYR A 62 -1.47 17.70 -16.91
CA TYR A 62 -1.30 17.73 -15.47
C TYR A 62 -0.03 16.99 -15.01
N ARG A 63 0.25 15.80 -15.55
CA ARG A 63 1.48 15.05 -15.20
C ARG A 63 2.76 15.82 -15.55
N ARG A 64 2.79 16.50 -16.69
CA ARG A 64 3.96 17.31 -17.10
C ARG A 64 4.22 18.49 -16.18
N GLU A 65 3.14 19.15 -15.72
CA GLU A 65 3.23 20.32 -14.83
C GLU A 65 3.44 19.90 -13.38
N LEU A 66 2.89 18.76 -12.97
CA LEU A 66 2.86 18.29 -11.60
C LEU A 66 4.26 18.17 -10.96
N SER A 67 5.25 17.76 -11.72
CA SER A 67 6.61 17.51 -11.23
C SER A 67 7.55 18.72 -11.39
N LYS A 68 7.07 19.88 -11.89
CA LYS A 68 7.88 21.12 -11.97
C LYS A 68 8.21 21.65 -10.58
N ASP A 69 9.42 22.12 -10.41
CA ASP A 69 9.90 22.68 -9.14
C ASP A 69 9.69 21.72 -7.94
N VAL A 70 10.01 20.46 -8.10
CA VAL A 70 9.91 19.40 -7.12
C VAL A 70 11.26 18.68 -7.03
N ASP A 71 11.75 18.43 -5.80
CA ASP A 71 12.98 17.69 -5.59
C ASP A 71 12.75 16.19 -5.46
N VAL A 72 11.66 15.81 -4.79
CA VAL A 72 11.32 14.41 -4.51
C VAL A 72 9.82 14.17 -4.75
N ILE A 73 9.47 13.03 -5.33
CA ILE A 73 8.08 12.59 -5.48
C ILE A 73 7.85 11.34 -4.61
N CYS A 74 6.85 11.41 -3.73
CA CYS A 74 6.27 10.27 -3.05
C CYS A 74 4.99 9.86 -3.80
N HIS A 75 5.07 8.81 -4.61
CA HIS A 75 3.96 8.37 -5.45
C HIS A 75 3.10 7.32 -4.72
N ALA A 76 1.97 7.78 -4.14
CA ALA A 76 0.96 6.95 -3.50
C ALA A 76 -0.41 7.03 -4.20
N GLY A 77 -0.47 7.74 -5.33
CA GLY A 77 -1.67 7.83 -6.16
C GLY A 77 -1.81 6.57 -7.01
N THR A 78 -2.89 5.83 -6.80
CA THR A 78 -3.17 4.61 -7.55
C THR A 78 -4.66 4.49 -7.85
N TRP A 79 -4.98 3.76 -8.91
CA TRP A 79 -6.26 3.08 -9.07
C TRP A 79 -6.01 1.60 -8.78
N ALA A 80 -6.77 0.98 -7.91
CA ALA A 80 -6.51 -0.37 -7.45
C ALA A 80 -7.78 -1.23 -7.42
N SER A 81 -7.68 -2.45 -7.91
CA SER A 81 -8.72 -3.47 -7.81
C SER A 81 -8.15 -4.78 -7.27
N MET A 82 -8.96 -5.48 -6.49
CA MET A 82 -8.59 -6.80 -5.97
C MET A 82 -8.83 -7.92 -7.00
N TRP A 83 -9.42 -7.64 -8.14
CA TRP A 83 -9.74 -8.63 -9.19
C TRP A 83 -10.12 -7.92 -10.48
N ASN A 84 -9.94 -8.60 -11.65
CA ASN A 84 -10.32 -8.09 -12.96
C ASN A 84 -9.79 -6.68 -13.28
N HIS A 85 -10.44 -5.96 -14.20
CA HIS A 85 -10.16 -4.55 -14.56
C HIS A 85 -8.76 -4.27 -15.15
N ALA A 86 -8.15 -5.25 -15.82
CA ALA A 86 -6.78 -5.12 -16.36
C ALA A 86 -6.57 -3.91 -17.27
N GLU A 87 -7.58 -3.53 -18.07
CA GLU A 87 -7.50 -2.38 -18.97
C GLU A 87 -7.60 -1.05 -18.19
N ILE A 88 -8.44 -0.99 -17.17
CA ILE A 88 -8.54 0.21 -16.32
C ILE A 88 -7.23 0.37 -15.53
N GLU A 89 -6.67 -0.71 -14.98
CA GLU A 89 -5.36 -0.70 -14.31
C GLU A 89 -4.25 -0.20 -15.25
N ARG A 90 -4.29 -0.61 -16.51
CA ARG A 90 -3.32 -0.15 -17.50
C ARG A 90 -3.45 1.35 -17.80
N THR A 91 -4.66 1.84 -18.00
CA THR A 91 -4.92 3.21 -18.45
C THR A 91 -4.97 4.24 -17.33
N HIS A 92 -5.36 3.84 -16.11
CA HIS A 92 -5.53 4.74 -14.98
C HIS A 92 -4.43 4.64 -13.93
N PHE A 93 -3.55 3.62 -14.05
CA PHE A 93 -2.45 3.43 -13.11
C PHE A 93 -1.10 3.25 -13.82
N LEU A 94 -0.90 2.16 -14.58
CA LEU A 94 0.40 1.85 -15.17
C LEU A 94 0.91 2.96 -16.09
N ALA A 95 0.17 3.27 -17.15
CA ALA A 95 0.58 4.29 -18.13
C ALA A 95 0.76 5.67 -17.50
N PRO A 96 -0.18 6.21 -16.69
CA PRO A 96 0.02 7.47 -16.00
C PRO A 96 1.21 7.50 -15.06
N THR A 97 1.53 6.39 -14.39
CA THR A 97 2.69 6.30 -13.48
C THR A 97 4.01 6.33 -14.26
N CYS A 98 4.12 5.56 -15.35
CA CYS A 98 5.31 5.58 -16.22
C CYS A 98 5.53 6.97 -16.84
N ASP A 99 4.47 7.60 -17.34
CA ASP A 99 4.53 8.95 -17.89
C ASP A 99 4.94 10.00 -16.84
N LEU A 100 4.49 9.84 -15.58
CA LEU A 100 4.90 10.72 -14.48
C LEU A 100 6.38 10.54 -14.15
N ILE A 101 6.92 9.32 -14.17
CA ILE A 101 8.35 9.05 -14.01
C ILE A 101 9.14 9.76 -15.11
N ASP A 102 8.72 9.65 -16.36
CA ASP A 102 9.37 10.33 -17.47
C ASP A 102 9.30 11.86 -17.36
N ALA A 103 8.17 12.40 -16.92
CA ALA A 103 8.03 13.83 -16.67
C ALA A 103 8.92 14.29 -15.52
N ALA A 104 9.03 13.52 -14.45
CA ALA A 104 9.89 13.77 -13.31
C ALA A 104 11.38 13.81 -13.72
N ILE A 105 11.82 12.85 -14.53
CA ILE A 105 13.19 12.83 -15.07
C ILE A 105 13.45 14.10 -15.91
N ARG A 106 12.55 14.45 -16.83
CA ARG A 106 12.70 15.67 -17.67
C ARG A 106 12.71 16.96 -16.86
N ASN A 107 11.99 17.03 -15.76
CA ASN A 107 11.93 18.19 -14.86
C ASN A 107 13.03 18.22 -13.81
N GLY A 108 14.01 17.28 -13.84
CA GLY A 108 15.15 17.25 -12.96
C GLY A 108 14.80 16.84 -11.51
N VAL A 109 13.74 16.10 -11.30
CA VAL A 109 13.42 15.53 -9.99
C VAL A 109 14.55 14.59 -9.57
N ARG A 110 15.02 14.75 -8.35
CA ARG A 110 16.17 14.02 -7.83
C ARG A 110 15.84 12.59 -7.43
N ARG A 111 14.64 12.36 -6.88
CA ARG A 111 14.21 11.04 -6.37
C ARG A 111 12.73 10.79 -6.56
N PHE A 112 12.40 9.57 -6.99
CA PHE A 112 11.05 9.07 -7.10
C PHE A 112 10.87 7.90 -6.14
N ILE A 113 9.95 8.03 -5.18
CA ILE A 113 9.64 7.03 -4.16
C ILE A 113 8.27 6.45 -4.46
N PHE A 114 8.21 5.15 -4.73
CA PHE A 114 7.03 4.45 -5.16
C PHE A 114 6.43 3.58 -4.05
N ALA A 115 5.11 3.70 -3.85
CA ALA A 115 4.34 2.84 -2.97
C ALA A 115 4.02 1.51 -3.67
N ASN A 116 4.73 0.46 -3.33
CA ASN A 116 4.51 -0.90 -3.81
C ASN A 116 4.05 -1.81 -2.66
N THR A 117 4.03 -3.11 -2.83
CA THR A 117 3.66 -4.10 -1.81
C THR A 117 4.66 -5.25 -1.73
N VAL A 118 4.84 -5.81 -0.53
CA VAL A 118 5.62 -7.05 -0.35
C VAL A 118 5.03 -8.23 -1.13
N ALA A 119 3.74 -8.19 -1.44
CA ALA A 119 3.02 -9.24 -2.14
C ALA A 119 3.46 -9.46 -3.61
N ILE A 120 4.30 -8.58 -4.17
CA ILE A 120 4.93 -8.79 -5.50
C ILE A 120 6.01 -9.86 -5.48
N ALA A 121 6.56 -10.19 -4.30
CA ALA A 121 7.65 -11.15 -4.19
C ALA A 121 7.18 -12.57 -4.54
N ALA A 122 8.07 -13.33 -5.18
CA ALA A 122 7.86 -14.75 -5.40
C ALA A 122 7.82 -15.51 -4.05
N LYS A 123 6.91 -16.47 -3.99
CA LYS A 123 6.73 -17.28 -2.77
C LYS A 123 7.97 -18.11 -2.46
N VAL A 124 8.40 -18.08 -1.22
CA VAL A 124 9.48 -18.93 -0.72
C VAL A 124 8.87 -20.22 -0.17
N LYS A 125 9.29 -21.36 -0.75
CA LYS A 125 8.71 -22.67 -0.38
C LYS A 125 9.14 -23.18 1.00
N ASP A 126 10.28 -22.73 1.50
CA ASP A 126 10.96 -23.31 2.67
C ASP A 126 10.66 -22.56 3.99
N GLY A 127 9.67 -21.64 4.00
CA GLY A 127 9.35 -20.82 5.17
C GLY A 127 10.44 -19.81 5.57
N ARG A 128 11.43 -19.57 4.69
CA ARG A 128 12.44 -18.52 4.90
C ARG A 128 11.81 -17.13 4.76
N PRO A 129 12.34 -16.14 5.49
CA PRO A 129 11.94 -14.75 5.29
C PRO A 129 12.14 -14.30 3.83
N ILE A 130 11.27 -13.43 3.36
CA ILE A 130 11.31 -12.80 2.04
C ILE A 130 12.10 -11.49 2.19
N ASP A 131 13.30 -11.46 1.66
CA ASP A 131 14.16 -10.27 1.72
C ASP A 131 13.78 -9.21 0.66
N ASP A 132 14.45 -8.07 0.73
CA ASP A 132 14.26 -6.91 -0.16
C ASP A 132 14.63 -7.20 -1.62
N PHE A 133 15.42 -8.24 -1.86
CA PHE A 133 15.94 -8.65 -3.17
C PHE A 133 15.19 -9.88 -3.73
N ALA A 134 14.18 -10.37 -3.03
CA ALA A 134 13.39 -11.51 -3.49
C ALA A 134 12.83 -11.24 -4.90
N PRO A 135 12.92 -12.24 -5.80
CA PRO A 135 12.41 -12.10 -7.16
C PRO A 135 10.92 -11.77 -7.15
N LYS A 136 10.48 -11.04 -8.15
CA LYS A 136 9.07 -10.69 -8.36
C LYS A 136 8.36 -11.78 -9.14
N GLN A 137 7.06 -11.96 -8.88
CA GLN A 137 6.26 -12.97 -9.58
C GLN A 137 4.89 -12.44 -9.97
N HIS A 138 4.64 -12.30 -11.27
CA HIS A 138 3.30 -12.01 -11.79
C HIS A 138 2.34 -13.13 -11.44
N THR A 139 1.12 -12.76 -11.08
CA THR A 139 0.07 -13.73 -10.71
C THR A 139 -0.75 -14.20 -11.91
N GLY A 140 -0.92 -13.33 -12.92
CA GLY A 140 -1.78 -13.55 -14.07
C GLY A 140 -3.28 -13.53 -13.77
N TYR A 141 -3.67 -13.36 -12.50
CA TYR A 141 -5.07 -13.27 -12.07
C TYR A 141 -5.40 -12.02 -11.23
N TRP A 142 -4.39 -11.28 -10.80
CA TRP A 142 -4.55 -10.04 -10.08
C TRP A 142 -3.87 -8.88 -10.83
N PRO A 143 -4.59 -8.22 -11.76
CA PRO A 143 -4.00 -7.21 -12.64
C PRO A 143 -3.29 -6.09 -11.89
N HIS A 144 -3.85 -5.62 -10.76
CA HIS A 144 -3.21 -4.56 -9.99
C HIS A 144 -1.80 -4.96 -9.51
N LEU A 145 -1.65 -6.16 -8.93
CA LEU A 145 -0.35 -6.65 -8.48
C LEU A 145 0.64 -6.77 -9.66
N ASP A 146 0.15 -7.29 -10.78
CA ASP A 146 0.97 -7.43 -12.00
C ASP A 146 1.43 -6.06 -12.52
N ARG A 147 0.57 -5.03 -12.46
CA ARG A 147 0.94 -3.65 -12.85
C ARG A 147 1.92 -3.00 -11.86
N LEU A 148 1.85 -3.31 -10.56
CA LEU A 148 2.85 -2.87 -9.58
C LEU A 148 4.25 -3.42 -9.91
N ILE A 149 4.34 -4.66 -10.39
CA ILE A 149 5.59 -5.26 -10.89
C ILE A 149 6.06 -4.54 -12.14
N ASP A 150 5.16 -4.27 -13.11
CA ASP A 150 5.50 -3.57 -14.35
C ASP A 150 6.05 -2.15 -14.08
N VAL A 151 5.49 -1.41 -13.11
CA VAL A 151 6.02 -0.11 -12.68
C VAL A 151 7.41 -0.25 -12.05
N ASP A 152 7.61 -1.25 -11.20
CA ASP A 152 8.89 -1.51 -10.56
C ASP A 152 9.97 -1.87 -11.58
N ASP A 153 9.64 -2.70 -12.59
CA ASP A 153 10.53 -3.01 -13.71
C ASP A 153 10.85 -1.77 -14.54
N TYR A 154 9.86 -0.92 -14.78
CA TYR A 154 10.06 0.36 -15.47
C TYR A 154 10.98 1.30 -14.69
N MET A 155 10.83 1.40 -13.37
CA MET A 155 11.71 2.17 -12.49
C MET A 155 13.15 1.65 -12.58
N HIS A 156 13.33 0.35 -12.43
CA HIS A 156 14.65 -0.28 -12.49
C HIS A 156 15.34 -0.02 -13.84
N ALA A 157 14.62 -0.22 -14.95
CA ALA A 157 15.15 0.01 -16.31
C ALA A 157 15.53 1.47 -16.58
N ASN A 158 14.89 2.45 -15.90
CA ASN A 158 15.12 3.88 -16.09
C ASN A 158 15.98 4.51 -14.98
N SER A 159 16.51 3.75 -14.04
CA SER A 159 17.26 4.25 -12.86
C SER A 159 18.57 4.96 -13.21
N THR A 160 19.14 4.70 -14.39
CA THR A 160 20.38 5.35 -14.86
C THR A 160 20.16 6.71 -15.54
N ARG A 161 18.90 7.19 -15.63
CA ARG A 161 18.55 8.45 -16.31
C ARG A 161 18.66 9.70 -15.40
N GLY A 162 19.42 9.63 -14.32
CA GLY A 162 19.74 10.78 -13.45
C GLY A 162 18.75 11.03 -12.30
N MET A 163 17.74 10.16 -12.10
CA MET A 163 16.82 10.20 -10.97
C MET A 163 16.93 8.92 -10.14
N GLN A 164 17.10 9.03 -8.83
CA GLN A 164 17.08 7.88 -7.93
C GLN A 164 15.66 7.31 -7.85
N MET A 165 15.55 6.01 -8.01
CA MET A 165 14.29 5.26 -7.93
C MET A 165 14.25 4.45 -6.63
N VAL A 166 13.27 4.69 -5.77
CA VAL A 166 13.11 4.00 -4.49
C VAL A 166 11.76 3.29 -4.47
N ASN A 167 11.79 1.97 -4.42
CA ASN A 167 10.61 1.13 -4.32
C ASN A 167 10.37 0.73 -2.87
N LEU A 168 9.28 1.17 -2.25
CA LEU A 168 8.89 0.75 -0.91
C LEU A 168 7.86 -0.37 -1.01
N ARG A 169 8.28 -1.60 -0.70
CA ARG A 169 7.42 -2.79 -0.64
C ARG A 169 6.69 -2.80 0.70
N LEU A 170 5.50 -2.25 0.73
CA LEU A 170 4.72 -2.04 1.94
C LEU A 170 3.97 -3.31 2.35
N GLY A 171 3.91 -3.57 3.65
CA GLY A 171 3.06 -4.59 4.23
C GLY A 171 1.57 -4.24 4.19
N HIS A 172 0.74 -5.00 4.88
CA HIS A 172 -0.71 -4.77 4.95
C HIS A 172 -1.04 -3.61 5.88
N PHE A 173 -1.72 -2.59 5.37
CA PHE A 173 -2.00 -1.36 6.09
C PHE A 173 -3.01 -1.56 7.22
N ILE A 174 -2.67 -1.06 8.40
CA ILE A 174 -3.57 -0.93 9.54
C ILE A 174 -3.48 0.48 10.13
N GLY A 175 -4.57 1.00 10.67
CA GLY A 175 -4.58 2.31 11.34
C GLY A 175 -5.79 3.16 11.02
N VAL A 176 -5.86 4.30 11.68
CA VAL A 176 -6.97 5.26 11.63
C VAL A 176 -7.13 5.85 10.22
N GLY A 177 -8.34 5.84 9.69
CA GLY A 177 -8.67 6.35 8.36
C GLY A 177 -8.52 5.34 7.22
N ASN A 178 -7.96 4.14 7.47
CA ASN A 178 -7.89 3.10 6.45
C ASN A 178 -9.28 2.48 6.21
N ARG A 179 -9.74 2.51 4.96
CA ARG A 179 -11.03 1.94 4.53
C ARG A 179 -10.86 0.67 3.70
N LEU A 180 -9.63 0.31 3.39
CA LEU A 180 -9.25 -0.87 2.63
C LEU A 180 -8.34 -1.76 3.47
N GLY A 181 -8.18 -3.02 3.06
CA GLY A 181 -7.27 -3.95 3.72
C GLY A 181 -7.97 -4.88 4.70
N ILE A 182 -7.15 -5.60 5.49
CA ILE A 182 -7.60 -6.77 6.25
C ILE A 182 -8.63 -6.42 7.33
N VAL A 183 -8.45 -5.32 8.08
CA VAL A 183 -9.34 -4.98 9.20
C VAL A 183 -10.74 -4.61 8.69
N PRO A 184 -10.92 -3.60 7.80
CA PRO A 184 -12.26 -3.25 7.33
C PRO A 184 -12.89 -4.32 6.44
N ALA A 185 -12.11 -5.14 5.75
CA ALA A 185 -12.64 -6.22 4.93
C ALA A 185 -13.10 -7.43 5.75
N LEU A 186 -12.34 -7.79 6.78
CA LEU A 186 -12.56 -9.01 7.54
C LEU A 186 -13.60 -8.84 8.65
N THR A 187 -13.51 -7.73 9.40
CA THR A 187 -14.31 -7.52 10.62
C THR A 187 -15.82 -7.69 10.37
N PRO A 188 -16.47 -7.09 9.34
CA PRO A 188 -17.89 -7.30 9.08
C PRO A 188 -18.22 -8.74 8.69
N ARG A 189 -17.32 -9.38 7.96
CA ARG A 189 -17.53 -10.74 7.47
C ARG A 189 -17.51 -11.78 8.58
N LEU A 190 -16.79 -11.54 9.69
CA LEU A 190 -16.81 -12.44 10.85
C LEU A 190 -18.23 -12.67 11.38
N ARG A 191 -19.11 -11.65 11.34
CA ARG A 191 -20.53 -11.77 11.78
C ARG A 191 -21.35 -12.73 10.94
N THR A 192 -20.91 -13.02 9.71
CA THR A 192 -21.67 -13.91 8.81
C THR A 192 -21.43 -15.39 9.06
N TYR A 193 -20.42 -15.75 9.88
CA TYR A 193 -19.94 -17.13 10.10
C TYR A 193 -19.42 -17.81 8.82
N LEU A 194 -19.34 -17.10 7.70
CA LEU A 194 -18.91 -17.63 6.40
C LEU A 194 -17.40 -17.57 6.19
N VAL A 195 -16.68 -16.84 7.04
CA VAL A 195 -15.21 -16.71 6.93
C VAL A 195 -14.55 -17.97 7.49
N PRO A 196 -13.77 -18.71 6.69
CA PRO A 196 -12.98 -19.84 7.16
C PRO A 196 -11.61 -19.38 7.69
N TRP A 197 -10.95 -20.23 8.46
CA TRP A 197 -9.50 -20.19 8.58
C TRP A 197 -8.87 -20.69 7.26
N LEU A 198 -8.08 -19.87 6.60
CA LEU A 198 -7.22 -20.34 5.51
C LEU A 198 -6.02 -21.09 6.11
N ALA A 199 -5.84 -22.36 5.76
CA ALA A 199 -4.81 -23.26 6.29
C ALA A 199 -4.66 -23.20 7.82
N GLY A 200 -5.79 -23.14 8.53
CA GLY A 200 -5.85 -23.04 9.98
C GLY A 200 -5.43 -21.68 10.54
N GLY A 201 -5.25 -20.67 9.70
CA GLY A 201 -4.85 -19.33 10.10
C GLY A 201 -3.40 -19.23 10.61
N ARG A 202 -2.53 -20.18 10.28
CA ARG A 202 -1.16 -20.30 10.82
C ARG A 202 -0.11 -19.50 10.08
N LYS A 203 -0.48 -18.83 8.98
CA LYS A 203 0.43 -18.05 8.14
C LYS A 203 0.54 -16.60 8.64
N HIS A 204 1.72 -16.03 8.47
CA HIS A 204 2.08 -14.73 9.00
C HIS A 204 1.63 -13.60 8.08
N LEU A 205 1.24 -12.49 8.68
CA LEU A 205 0.82 -11.28 7.99
C LEU A 205 1.82 -10.15 8.21
N PRO A 206 2.25 -9.45 7.16
CA PRO A 206 3.19 -8.36 7.21
C PRO A 206 2.44 -7.05 7.52
N LEU A 207 1.91 -6.90 8.73
CA LEU A 207 1.16 -5.70 9.10
C LEU A 207 2.10 -4.49 9.21
N VAL A 208 1.61 -3.32 8.80
CA VAL A 208 2.32 -2.04 8.98
C VAL A 208 1.35 -0.93 9.38
N ALA A 209 1.70 -0.19 10.42
CA ALA A 209 0.85 0.86 10.97
C ALA A 209 0.94 2.17 10.16
N ASP A 210 -0.11 2.99 10.26
CA ASP A 210 -0.25 4.29 9.62
C ASP A 210 0.95 5.23 9.86
N SER A 211 1.42 5.34 11.11
CA SER A 211 2.59 6.16 11.47
C SER A 211 3.88 5.66 10.84
N ASP A 212 4.06 4.33 10.83
CA ASP A 212 5.27 3.70 10.32
C ASP A 212 5.36 3.80 8.80
N LEU A 213 4.21 3.75 8.10
CA LEU A 213 4.12 4.05 6.67
C LEU A 213 4.62 5.47 6.37
N GLY A 214 4.11 6.47 7.08
CA GLY A 214 4.56 7.86 6.91
C GLY A 214 6.04 8.04 7.21
N GLN A 215 6.55 7.39 8.27
CA GLN A 215 7.96 7.40 8.63
C GLN A 215 8.85 6.85 7.52
N ALA A 216 8.48 5.70 6.93
CA ALA A 216 9.26 5.08 5.85
C ALA A 216 9.45 6.03 4.67
N PHE A 217 8.39 6.69 4.20
CA PHE A 217 8.48 7.67 3.12
C PHE A 217 9.32 8.89 3.50
N MET A 218 9.13 9.44 4.69
CA MET A 218 9.92 10.58 5.17
C MET A 218 11.40 10.23 5.23
N ARG A 219 11.75 9.04 5.76
CA ARG A 219 13.13 8.55 5.78
C ARG A 219 13.69 8.38 4.37
N ALA A 220 12.93 7.79 3.46
CA ALA A 220 13.34 7.64 2.06
C ALA A 220 13.56 8.99 1.34
N CYS A 221 12.83 10.06 1.70
CA CYS A 221 13.03 11.39 1.14
C CYS A 221 14.41 11.97 1.47
N VAL A 222 14.91 11.73 2.70
CA VAL A 222 16.13 12.37 3.23
C VAL A 222 17.33 11.44 3.28
N ALA A 223 17.17 10.15 2.99
CA ALA A 223 18.26 9.18 3.02
C ALA A 223 19.39 9.57 2.06
N GLU A 224 20.63 9.40 2.51
CA GLU A 224 21.84 9.62 1.73
C GLU A 224 22.49 8.28 1.37
N GLY A 225 23.36 8.27 0.35
CA GLY A 225 24.12 7.07 -0.04
C GLY A 225 23.25 5.94 -0.60
N LEU A 226 22.07 6.26 -1.17
CA LEU A 226 21.26 5.30 -1.91
C LEU A 226 21.83 5.13 -3.33
N ASP A 227 21.74 3.91 -3.84
CA ASP A 227 22.05 3.59 -5.23
C ASP A 227 20.98 4.18 -6.19
N ASN A 228 21.19 4.08 -7.48
CA ASN A 228 20.25 4.61 -8.48
C ASN A 228 18.88 3.93 -8.42
N TYR A 229 18.84 2.67 -8.01
CA TYR A 229 17.61 1.91 -7.73
C TYR A 229 17.76 1.20 -6.40
N GLU A 230 16.76 1.35 -5.55
CA GLU A 230 16.67 0.68 -4.25
C GLU A 230 15.27 0.10 -4.04
N SER A 231 15.20 -1.05 -3.38
CA SER A 231 13.94 -1.66 -2.99
C SER A 231 13.99 -2.05 -1.51
N PHE A 232 12.94 -1.72 -0.74
CA PHE A 232 12.89 -1.90 0.70
C PHE A 232 11.58 -2.55 1.15
N ASN A 233 11.65 -3.61 1.95
CA ASN A 233 10.50 -4.11 2.68
C ASN A 233 10.17 -3.14 3.83
N ILE A 234 8.91 -2.78 3.95
CA ILE A 234 8.40 -1.85 4.98
C ILE A 234 7.22 -2.55 5.68
N CYS A 235 7.51 -3.15 6.82
CA CYS A 235 6.57 -3.87 7.66
C CYS A 235 6.65 -3.37 9.11
N GLY A 236 5.77 -3.85 9.97
CA GLY A 236 5.81 -3.56 11.41
C GLY A 236 6.92 -4.33 12.13
N THR A 237 6.86 -4.31 13.46
CA THR A 237 7.84 -4.95 14.34
C THR A 237 7.66 -6.47 14.43
N GLU A 238 6.44 -6.96 14.21
CA GLU A 238 6.05 -8.35 14.36
C GLU A 238 5.28 -8.84 13.11
N PHE A 239 5.35 -10.15 12.91
CA PHE A 239 4.58 -10.84 11.87
C PHE A 239 3.55 -11.76 12.54
N PRO A 240 2.41 -11.22 13.03
CA PRO A 240 1.39 -12.06 13.66
C PRO A 240 0.77 -13.00 12.64
N THR A 241 0.34 -14.16 13.11
CA THR A 241 -0.43 -15.09 12.28
C THR A 241 -1.85 -14.54 12.03
N LEU A 242 -2.47 -14.95 10.92
CA LEU A 242 -3.87 -14.63 10.65
C LEU A 242 -4.78 -15.03 11.83
N ARG A 243 -4.46 -16.14 12.52
CA ARG A 243 -5.19 -16.60 13.70
C ARG A 243 -5.09 -15.62 14.87
N GLU A 244 -3.90 -15.08 15.13
CA GLU A 244 -3.72 -14.08 16.18
C GLU A 244 -4.48 -12.80 15.87
N VAL A 245 -4.36 -12.29 14.64
CA VAL A 245 -5.05 -11.06 14.19
C VAL A 245 -6.57 -11.21 14.29
N VAL A 246 -7.13 -12.29 13.75
CA VAL A 246 -8.59 -12.53 13.78
C VAL A 246 -9.08 -12.77 15.20
N SER A 247 -8.30 -13.50 16.02
CA SER A 247 -8.68 -13.72 17.44
C SER A 247 -8.67 -12.42 18.23
N PHE A 248 -7.72 -11.53 17.93
CA PHE A 248 -7.66 -10.19 18.54
C PHE A 248 -8.87 -9.35 18.13
N ILE A 249 -9.18 -9.27 16.82
CA ILE A 249 -10.36 -8.55 16.31
C ILE A 249 -11.64 -9.10 16.95
N ALA A 250 -11.79 -10.43 17.04
CA ALA A 250 -12.95 -11.05 17.67
C ALA A 250 -13.07 -10.67 19.14
N ALA A 251 -11.98 -10.62 19.88
CA ALA A 251 -11.96 -10.23 21.30
C ALA A 251 -12.35 -8.74 21.48
N GLU A 252 -11.82 -7.84 20.66
CA GLU A 252 -12.10 -6.39 20.74
C GLU A 252 -13.52 -6.02 20.28
N THR A 253 -14.12 -6.83 19.40
CA THR A 253 -15.45 -6.55 18.82
C THR A 253 -16.59 -7.39 19.39
N GLY A 254 -16.29 -8.48 20.08
CA GLY A 254 -17.28 -9.48 20.47
C GLY A 254 -17.81 -10.34 19.31
N PHE A 255 -17.18 -10.25 18.12
CA PHE A 255 -17.62 -11.01 16.95
C PHE A 255 -17.12 -12.46 17.00
N PRO A 256 -17.82 -13.39 16.33
CA PRO A 256 -17.43 -14.79 16.32
C PRO A 256 -16.10 -15.01 15.60
N LYS A 257 -15.32 -15.99 16.06
CA LYS A 257 -14.17 -16.51 15.32
C LYS A 257 -14.64 -17.45 14.21
N PRO A 258 -13.84 -17.63 13.13
CA PRO A 258 -14.12 -18.66 12.14
C PRO A 258 -14.28 -20.05 12.76
N LEU A 259 -15.29 -20.79 12.32
CA LEU A 259 -15.65 -22.10 12.91
C LEU A 259 -14.96 -23.28 12.21
N TYR A 260 -14.52 -23.11 10.97
CA TYR A 260 -13.95 -24.16 10.12
C TYR A 260 -12.72 -23.69 9.38
N SER A 261 -11.98 -24.61 8.79
CA SER A 261 -10.76 -24.32 8.04
C SER A 261 -10.83 -24.91 6.64
N VAL A 262 -10.25 -24.18 5.68
CA VAL A 262 -10.09 -24.63 4.30
C VAL A 262 -8.63 -24.52 3.88
N PRO A 263 -8.11 -25.45 3.08
CA PRO A 263 -6.75 -25.35 2.54
C PRO A 263 -6.68 -24.28 1.45
N TYR A 264 -5.50 -23.69 1.22
CA TYR A 264 -5.30 -22.65 0.21
C TYR A 264 -5.82 -23.02 -1.19
N PRO A 265 -5.57 -24.24 -1.74
CA PRO A 265 -6.12 -24.62 -3.04
C PRO A 265 -7.64 -24.49 -3.14
N ALA A 266 -8.36 -24.86 -2.08
CA ALA A 266 -9.82 -24.68 -2.03
C ALA A 266 -10.23 -23.21 -1.97
N GLY A 267 -9.47 -22.37 -1.22
CA GLY A 267 -9.65 -20.94 -1.20
C GLY A 267 -9.45 -20.30 -2.58
N TYR A 268 -8.40 -20.67 -3.29
CA TYR A 268 -8.13 -20.23 -4.67
C TYR A 268 -9.21 -20.67 -5.65
N ALA A 269 -9.63 -21.94 -5.58
CA ALA A 269 -10.70 -22.47 -6.44
C ALA A 269 -12.03 -21.73 -6.21
N PHE A 270 -12.38 -21.47 -4.95
CA PHE A 270 -13.58 -20.72 -4.60
C PHE A 270 -13.47 -19.25 -5.04
N GLY A 271 -12.32 -18.61 -4.84
CA GLY A 271 -12.07 -17.23 -5.33
C GLY A 271 -12.22 -17.15 -6.86
N TRP A 272 -11.63 -18.10 -7.60
CA TRP A 272 -11.78 -18.19 -9.04
C TRP A 272 -13.25 -18.34 -9.46
N LEU A 273 -14.00 -19.21 -8.79
CA LEU A 273 -15.44 -19.39 -9.05
C LEU A 273 -16.22 -18.10 -8.83
N MET A 274 -15.97 -17.41 -7.71
CA MET A 274 -16.62 -16.15 -7.39
C MET A 274 -16.31 -15.04 -8.39
N GLU A 275 -15.06 -14.94 -8.83
CA GLU A 275 -14.64 -13.99 -9.87
C GLU A 275 -15.31 -14.29 -11.22
N THR A 276 -15.42 -15.58 -11.59
CA THR A 276 -16.02 -16.02 -12.86
C THR A 276 -17.53 -15.79 -12.90
N LEU A 277 -18.23 -16.03 -11.78
CA LEU A 277 -19.67 -15.86 -11.67
C LEU A 277 -20.08 -14.40 -11.39
N ASN A 278 -19.15 -13.53 -11.02
CA ASN A 278 -19.45 -12.16 -10.62
C ASN A 278 -20.24 -11.34 -11.67
N PRO A 279 -20.00 -11.47 -12.99
CA PRO A 279 -20.82 -10.75 -13.99
C PRO A 279 -22.32 -11.07 -13.91
N LEU A 280 -22.69 -12.20 -13.30
CA LEU A 280 -24.07 -12.65 -13.12
C LEU A 280 -24.66 -12.26 -11.75
N LEU A 281 -23.83 -11.70 -10.84
CA LEU A 281 -24.18 -11.39 -9.46
C LEU A 281 -24.05 -9.89 -9.19
N PRO A 282 -24.93 -9.31 -8.36
CA PRO A 282 -24.79 -7.91 -7.97
C PRO A 282 -23.61 -7.73 -7.00
N GLY A 283 -22.80 -6.68 -7.23
CA GLY A 283 -21.72 -6.26 -6.33
C GLY A 283 -20.37 -6.96 -6.63
N SER A 284 -19.41 -6.79 -5.71
CA SER A 284 -18.08 -7.39 -5.83
C SER A 284 -18.05 -8.85 -5.32
N PRO A 285 -17.13 -9.69 -5.79
CA PRO A 285 -16.98 -11.05 -5.31
C PRO A 285 -16.79 -11.11 -3.78
N PHE A 286 -17.42 -12.10 -3.13
CA PHE A 286 -17.25 -12.29 -1.68
C PHE A 286 -15.80 -12.64 -1.31
N LEU A 287 -15.13 -13.43 -2.13
CA LEU A 287 -13.71 -13.77 -2.03
C LEU A 287 -13.08 -13.70 -3.42
N THR A 288 -11.86 -13.18 -3.49
CA THR A 288 -11.04 -13.17 -4.70
C THR A 288 -9.73 -13.94 -4.47
N ARG A 289 -9.11 -14.41 -5.54
CA ARG A 289 -7.80 -15.06 -5.46
C ARG A 289 -6.73 -14.14 -4.86
N SER A 290 -6.82 -12.84 -5.09
CA SER A 290 -5.94 -11.84 -4.50
C SER A 290 -6.06 -11.77 -2.96
N ILE A 291 -7.27 -11.87 -2.41
CA ILE A 291 -7.46 -11.94 -0.94
C ILE A 291 -6.81 -13.20 -0.37
N VAL A 292 -6.93 -14.34 -1.07
CA VAL A 292 -6.27 -15.59 -0.65
C VAL A 292 -4.76 -15.43 -0.69
N HIS A 293 -4.22 -14.80 -1.76
CA HIS A 293 -2.80 -14.50 -1.92
C HIS A 293 -2.25 -13.62 -0.77
N LEU A 294 -2.98 -12.57 -0.39
CA LEU A 294 -2.59 -11.71 0.72
C LEU A 294 -2.59 -12.42 2.09
N CYS A 295 -3.34 -13.52 2.22
CA CYS A 295 -3.38 -14.32 3.45
C CYS A 295 -2.31 -15.43 3.49
N GLU A 296 -1.42 -15.52 2.51
CA GLU A 296 -0.29 -16.45 2.53
C GLU A 296 0.81 -16.00 3.48
N ASP A 297 1.95 -16.71 3.50
CA ASP A 297 3.02 -16.49 4.47
C ASP A 297 3.95 -15.35 4.00
N TRP A 298 3.87 -14.22 4.68
CA TRP A 298 4.60 -13.01 4.33
C TRP A 298 5.47 -12.54 5.51
N VAL A 299 6.58 -13.21 5.76
CA VAL A 299 7.60 -12.76 6.71
C VAL A 299 8.62 -11.94 5.92
N CYS A 300 8.53 -10.61 6.00
CA CYS A 300 9.34 -9.67 5.21
C CYS A 300 10.11 -8.72 6.15
N PRO A 301 11.32 -9.11 6.62
CA PRO A 301 12.10 -8.29 7.56
C PRO A 301 12.46 -6.92 7.02
N ASN A 302 12.67 -5.96 7.91
CA ASN A 302 13.01 -4.57 7.59
C ASN A 302 14.52 -4.28 7.69
N ASP A 303 15.38 -5.28 7.82
CA ASP A 303 16.80 -5.08 8.16
C ASP A 303 17.53 -4.17 7.18
N TYR A 304 17.21 -4.27 5.90
CA TYR A 304 17.81 -3.43 4.88
C TYR A 304 17.31 -1.99 4.97
N ALA A 305 16.01 -1.80 5.14
CA ALA A 305 15.40 -0.48 5.36
C ALA A 305 15.93 0.17 6.65
N THR A 306 16.14 -0.59 7.71
CA THR A 306 16.74 -0.10 8.95
C THR A 306 18.15 0.41 8.71
N ARG A 307 19.00 -0.35 8.01
CA ARG A 307 20.40 0.05 7.75
C ARG A 307 20.51 1.25 6.81
N LYS A 308 19.76 1.25 5.70
CA LYS A 308 19.91 2.27 4.62
C LYS A 308 19.06 3.51 4.86
N LEU A 309 17.87 3.38 5.42
CA LEU A 309 16.93 4.49 5.62
C LEU A 309 16.85 4.96 7.08
N GLY A 310 17.33 4.16 8.04
CA GLY A 310 17.05 4.36 9.45
C GLY A 310 15.57 4.16 9.78
N TYR A 311 14.88 3.28 9.02
CA TYR A 311 13.49 2.92 9.28
C TYR A 311 13.40 2.07 10.54
N LEU A 312 12.61 2.52 11.51
CA LEU A 312 12.35 1.83 12.77
C LEU A 312 10.85 1.87 13.04
N PRO A 313 10.11 0.80 12.70
CA PRO A 313 8.69 0.74 13.03
C PRO A 313 8.51 0.77 14.54
N GLY A 314 7.55 1.54 15.01
CA GLY A 314 7.38 1.79 16.45
C GLY A 314 5.99 1.45 16.97
N LYS A 315 5.00 1.29 16.10
CA LYS A 315 3.63 1.09 16.52
C LYS A 315 3.28 -0.40 16.59
N ASP A 316 2.90 -0.86 17.79
CA ASP A 316 2.39 -2.21 17.99
C ASP A 316 1.11 -2.45 17.17
N TRP A 317 1.01 -3.59 16.50
CA TRP A 317 -0.10 -3.93 15.63
C TRP A 317 -1.43 -4.07 16.37
N ARG A 318 -1.41 -4.50 17.63
CA ARG A 318 -2.63 -4.62 18.45
C ARG A 318 -3.21 -3.24 18.75
N SER A 319 -2.36 -2.31 19.13
CA SER A 319 -2.72 -0.91 19.34
C SER A 319 -3.26 -0.27 18.06
N ALA A 320 -2.58 -0.48 16.92
CA ALA A 320 -3.01 0.04 15.63
C ALA A 320 -4.37 -0.54 15.19
N ILE A 321 -4.62 -1.84 15.38
CA ILE A 321 -5.91 -2.45 15.08
C ILE A 321 -7.01 -1.94 16.03
N ARG A 322 -6.73 -1.77 17.32
CA ARG A 322 -7.71 -1.23 18.28
C ARG A 322 -8.15 0.19 17.91
N GLU A 323 -7.19 1.06 17.58
CA GLU A 323 -7.49 2.41 17.10
C GLU A 323 -8.27 2.40 15.79
N HIS A 324 -7.92 1.50 14.86
CA HIS A 324 -8.61 1.34 13.59
C HIS A 324 -10.08 0.88 13.79
N LEU A 325 -10.33 -0.09 14.66
CA LEU A 325 -11.67 -0.55 15.01
C LEU A 325 -12.49 0.56 15.67
N ALA A 326 -11.90 1.35 16.55
CA ALA A 326 -12.53 2.51 17.19
C ALA A 326 -12.92 3.57 16.14
N ASP A 327 -12.05 3.87 15.19
CA ASP A 327 -12.33 4.79 14.08
C ASP A 327 -13.47 4.28 13.19
N LEU A 328 -13.45 3.01 12.80
CA LEU A 328 -14.53 2.40 12.02
C LEU A 328 -15.87 2.47 12.74
N LYS A 329 -15.89 2.25 14.05
CA LYS A 329 -17.08 2.36 14.89
C LYS A 329 -17.58 3.80 14.98
N ALA A 330 -16.69 4.76 15.23
CA ALA A 330 -17.03 6.19 15.39
C ALA A 330 -17.63 6.78 14.10
N GLN A 331 -17.21 6.30 12.94
CA GLN A 331 -17.72 6.78 11.66
C GLN A 331 -19.00 6.07 11.21
N GLY A 332 -19.59 5.22 12.07
CA GLY A 332 -20.79 4.47 11.72
C GLY A 332 -20.59 3.59 10.49
N TYR A 333 -19.38 3.01 10.35
CA TYR A 333 -19.06 2.14 9.22
C TYR A 333 -20.13 1.06 9.09
N PRO A 334 -20.97 1.08 8.02
CA PRO A 334 -22.13 0.25 7.97
C PRO A 334 -21.71 -1.22 7.84
N TRP A 335 -22.10 -2.02 8.78
CA TRP A 335 -21.99 -3.45 8.81
C TRP A 335 -23.21 -4.11 8.15
N PRO A 336 -23.09 -5.00 7.19
CA PRO A 336 -21.90 -5.34 6.39
C PRO A 336 -21.99 -4.68 5.01
N ARG A 337 -21.32 -3.58 4.76
CA ARG A 337 -21.00 -3.25 3.36
C ARG A 337 -19.72 -3.98 3.01
N LEU A 338 -19.84 -4.97 2.15
CA LEU A 338 -18.73 -5.46 1.34
C LEU A 338 -18.07 -4.22 0.73
N CYS A 339 -16.77 -4.04 0.93
CA CYS A 339 -16.06 -2.89 0.39
C CYS A 339 -16.40 -2.75 -1.09
N GLN A 340 -17.18 -1.75 -1.43
CA GLN A 340 -17.25 -1.28 -2.81
C GLN A 340 -15.93 -0.58 -3.03
N VAL A 341 -15.10 -1.17 -3.88
CA VAL A 341 -13.97 -0.48 -4.48
C VAL A 341 -14.60 0.56 -5.40
N VAL A 342 -14.52 1.83 -5.00
CA VAL A 342 -14.90 2.99 -5.83
C VAL A 342 -13.68 3.45 -6.59
#